data_b01d004f8a9448056abe2d272a5b27f8
#
_entry.id   b01d004f8a9448056abe2d272a5b27f8
#
_cell.length_a   1.000
_cell.length_b   1.000
_cell.length_c   1.000
_cell.angle_alpha   90.00
_cell.angle_beta   90.00
_cell.angle_gamma   90.00
#
_symmetry.space_group_name_H-M   'P 1'
#
loop_
_entity.id
_entity.type
_entity.pdbx_description
1 polymer ?
#
loop_
_entity_poly.entity_id
_entity_poly.type
_entity_poly.pdbx_seq_one_letter_code
_entity_poly.pdbx_strand_id
1 'polypeptide(L)'
;YAGGHKKLTILGCTLSGVSAALSLMPYVCIWLAVQGAFRAFPSLSQATGLERFGWMAVAFAGASILVYFGALMCTHLAAFHTARNMRRTAIDHAVDLPLGFFSSNQTGRLRKIIDDNAGMTETLLAHELPDLVGAIVTPVVALVLLFVFDWRMGLVCLIPMIVSIWLMTLMMGGKNAKFFERYQIQLENMSSEAVEYIRGIPVVKVFQQTVHSFKNFYQAIMSYKELASGYAMSCRTPLVWFTTVLNGTFLLLIPMGMLMTAAAGGDGWDVLLNMIFYIL
;
A
#
# COMPACT_ATOMS: atom_id res chain seq x y z
N TYR A 1 -26.15 4.25 -2.75
CA TYR A 1 -25.99 2.82 -3.07
C TYR A 1 -25.63 1.98 -1.86
N ALA A 2 -24.79 2.46 -0.92
CA ALA A 2 -24.42 1.72 0.30
C ALA A 2 -25.59 1.49 1.28
N GLY A 3 -26.61 2.36 1.29
CA GLY A 3 -27.80 2.21 2.13
C GLY A 3 -27.47 1.95 3.60
N GLY A 4 -28.08 0.91 4.20
CA GLY A 4 -27.83 0.49 5.58
C GLY A 4 -26.42 -0.12 5.83
N HIS A 5 -25.69 -0.50 4.77
CA HIS A 5 -24.38 -1.16 4.86
C HIS A 5 -23.22 -0.19 5.11
N LYS A 6 -23.47 1.13 5.15
CA LYS A 6 -22.46 2.14 5.55
C LYS A 6 -21.83 1.82 6.92
N LYS A 7 -22.63 1.29 7.85
CA LYS A 7 -22.15 0.90 9.18
C LYS A 7 -21.11 -0.22 9.12
N LEU A 8 -21.28 -1.19 8.20
CA LEU A 8 -20.32 -2.26 7.99
C LEU A 8 -19.00 -1.73 7.42
N THR A 9 -19.04 -0.80 6.48
CA THR A 9 -17.83 -0.15 5.95
C THR A 9 -17.07 0.58 7.06
N ILE A 10 -17.78 1.39 7.87
CA ILE A 10 -17.16 2.11 8.99
C ILE A 10 -16.58 1.13 10.01
N LEU A 11 -17.33 0.07 10.37
CA LEU A 11 -16.85 -0.96 11.28
C LEU A 11 -15.60 -1.67 10.72
N GLY A 12 -15.59 -2.03 9.44
CA GLY A 12 -14.44 -2.64 8.79
C GLY A 12 -13.21 -1.73 8.81
N CYS A 13 -13.38 -0.44 8.49
CA CYS A 13 -12.29 0.55 8.57
C CYS A 13 -11.77 0.72 10.00
N THR A 14 -12.64 0.78 11.01
CA THR A 14 -12.21 0.89 12.41
C THR A 14 -11.47 -0.37 12.88
N LEU A 15 -11.95 -1.56 12.52
CA LEU A 15 -11.26 -2.82 12.80
C LEU A 15 -9.91 -2.90 12.11
N SER A 16 -9.79 -2.42 10.86
CA SER A 16 -8.50 -2.34 10.16
C SER A 16 -7.51 -1.46 10.92
N GLY A 17 -7.93 -0.28 11.38
CA GLY A 17 -7.10 0.59 12.22
C GLY A 17 -6.68 -0.07 13.54
N VAL A 18 -7.59 -0.77 14.22
CA VAL A 18 -7.28 -1.52 15.44
C VAL A 18 -6.28 -2.64 15.15
N SER A 19 -6.47 -3.39 14.07
CA SER A 19 -5.54 -4.42 13.63
C SER A 19 -4.14 -3.86 13.37
N ALA A 20 -4.06 -2.73 12.67
CA ALA A 20 -2.80 -2.03 12.40
C ALA A 20 -2.07 -1.63 13.69
N ALA A 21 -2.78 -1.15 14.72
CA ALA A 21 -2.19 -0.86 16.01
C ALA A 21 -1.74 -2.13 16.76
N LEU A 22 -2.55 -3.19 16.73
CA LEU A 22 -2.21 -4.48 17.35
C LEU A 22 -1.01 -5.14 16.71
N SER A 23 -0.80 -4.98 15.39
CA SER A 23 0.32 -5.56 14.66
C SER A 23 1.70 -5.02 15.10
N LEU A 24 1.73 -3.85 15.76
CA LEU A 24 2.96 -3.26 16.30
C LEU A 24 3.24 -3.71 17.75
N MET A 25 2.26 -4.27 18.47
CA MET A 25 2.44 -4.70 19.85
C MET A 25 3.45 -5.84 20.05
N PRO A 26 3.60 -6.81 19.13
CA PRO A 26 4.65 -7.82 19.20
C PRO A 26 6.06 -7.23 19.36
N TYR A 27 6.38 -6.12 18.68
CA TYR A 27 7.69 -5.45 18.79
C TYR A 27 7.94 -4.92 20.21
N VAL A 28 6.90 -4.35 20.83
CA VAL A 28 6.96 -3.93 22.24
C VAL A 28 7.18 -5.11 23.17
N CYS A 29 6.49 -6.23 22.94
CA CYS A 29 6.67 -7.45 23.73
C CYS A 29 8.07 -8.04 23.56
N ILE A 30 8.62 -8.07 22.35
CA ILE A 30 9.99 -8.52 22.06
C ILE A 30 10.99 -7.62 22.78
N TRP A 31 10.81 -6.30 22.71
CA TRP A 31 11.66 -5.35 23.43
C TRP A 31 11.64 -5.59 24.94
N LEU A 32 10.47 -5.81 25.55
CA LEU A 32 10.33 -6.14 26.97
C LEU A 32 11.03 -7.46 27.33
N ALA A 33 10.93 -8.47 26.49
CA ALA A 33 11.62 -9.74 26.66
C ALA A 33 13.14 -9.56 26.61
N VAL A 34 13.63 -8.82 25.61
CA VAL A 34 15.07 -8.54 25.46
C VAL A 34 15.58 -7.73 26.64
N GLN A 35 14.85 -6.71 27.11
CA GLN A 35 15.20 -5.94 28.29
C GLN A 35 15.30 -6.84 29.54
N GLY A 36 14.35 -7.76 29.71
CA GLY A 36 14.39 -8.75 30.81
C GLY A 36 15.61 -9.68 30.76
N ALA A 37 15.96 -10.12 29.55
CA ALA A 37 17.13 -10.95 29.31
C ALA A 37 18.44 -10.21 29.64
N PHE A 38 18.58 -8.97 29.17
CA PHE A 38 19.79 -8.17 29.44
C PHE A 38 19.97 -7.82 30.91
N ARG A 39 18.89 -7.50 31.63
CA ARG A 39 18.96 -7.23 33.08
C ARG A 39 19.35 -8.44 33.90
N ALA A 40 19.08 -9.67 33.42
CA ALA A 40 19.44 -10.92 34.07
C ALA A 40 20.85 -11.41 33.71
N PHE A 41 21.54 -10.74 32.77
CA PHE A 41 22.91 -11.17 32.36
C PHE A 41 23.87 -11.10 33.53
N PRO A 42 24.79 -12.14 33.77
CA PRO A 42 25.06 -13.26 32.86
C PRO A 42 24.17 -14.50 33.07
N SER A 43 23.26 -14.50 34.05
CA SER A 43 22.44 -15.68 34.40
C SER A 43 21.06 -15.61 33.73
N LEU A 44 20.98 -15.91 32.44
CA LEU A 44 19.71 -15.91 31.67
C LEU A 44 18.61 -16.79 32.27
N SER A 45 18.98 -17.80 33.07
CA SER A 45 18.03 -18.65 33.83
C SER A 45 17.25 -17.89 34.91
N GLN A 46 17.71 -16.69 35.29
CA GLN A 46 17.05 -15.82 36.26
C GLN A 46 16.19 -14.74 35.57
N ALA A 47 16.20 -14.69 34.23
CA ALA A 47 15.38 -13.77 33.48
C ALA A 47 13.88 -14.11 33.66
N THR A 48 13.16 -13.25 34.36
CA THR A 48 11.73 -13.41 34.60
C THR A 48 10.91 -12.80 33.47
N GLY A 49 9.86 -13.51 33.06
CA GLY A 49 8.88 -12.97 32.13
C GLY A 49 9.15 -13.18 30.64
N LEU A 50 10.31 -13.76 30.22
CA LEU A 50 10.61 -14.05 28.81
C LEU A 50 9.50 -14.85 28.14
N GLU A 51 9.08 -15.94 28.78
CA GLU A 51 8.01 -16.81 28.27
C GLU A 51 6.68 -16.05 28.18
N ARG A 52 6.34 -15.27 29.19
CA ARG A 52 5.12 -14.46 29.21
C ARG A 52 5.10 -13.46 28.07
N PHE A 53 6.18 -12.70 27.86
CA PHE A 53 6.26 -11.72 26.76
C PHE A 53 6.29 -12.38 25.39
N GLY A 54 6.92 -13.57 25.27
CA GLY A 54 6.86 -14.37 24.05
C GLY A 54 5.43 -14.77 23.70
N TRP A 55 4.68 -15.33 24.67
CA TRP A 55 3.28 -15.69 24.44
C TRP A 55 2.38 -14.46 24.18
N MET A 56 2.64 -13.33 24.84
CA MET A 56 1.93 -12.08 24.56
C MET A 56 2.20 -11.59 23.13
N ALA A 57 3.42 -11.67 22.64
CA ALA A 57 3.75 -11.30 21.25
C ALA A 57 2.96 -12.15 20.25
N VAL A 58 2.93 -13.47 20.45
CA VAL A 58 2.14 -14.41 19.63
C VAL A 58 0.65 -14.10 19.73
N ALA A 59 0.15 -13.82 20.92
CA ALA A 59 -1.27 -13.47 21.12
C ALA A 59 -1.65 -12.17 20.41
N PHE A 60 -0.82 -11.12 20.49
CA PHE A 60 -1.07 -9.87 19.76
C PHE A 60 -0.99 -10.04 18.24
N ALA A 61 -0.01 -10.81 17.75
CA ALA A 61 0.09 -11.11 16.33
C ALA A 61 -1.15 -11.87 15.83
N GLY A 62 -1.56 -12.92 16.55
CA GLY A 62 -2.76 -13.68 16.24
C GLY A 62 -4.04 -12.82 16.31
N ALA A 63 -4.16 -11.98 17.35
CA ALA A 63 -5.29 -11.08 17.50
C ALA A 63 -5.36 -10.06 16.35
N SER A 64 -4.22 -9.49 15.93
CA SER A 64 -4.21 -8.55 14.80
C SER A 64 -4.72 -9.20 13.51
N ILE A 65 -4.30 -10.43 13.21
CA ILE A 65 -4.76 -11.18 12.03
C ILE A 65 -6.26 -11.46 12.10
N LEU A 66 -6.77 -11.91 13.25
CA LEU A 66 -8.19 -12.19 13.44
C LEU A 66 -9.06 -10.93 13.31
N VAL A 67 -8.60 -9.81 13.87
CA VAL A 67 -9.29 -8.51 13.77
C VAL A 67 -9.27 -8.01 12.33
N TYR A 68 -8.14 -8.15 11.61
CA TYR A 68 -8.06 -7.78 10.19
C TYR A 68 -8.96 -8.64 9.32
N PHE A 69 -9.02 -9.94 9.58
CA PHE A 69 -9.97 -10.83 8.91
C PHE A 69 -11.42 -10.37 9.12
N GLY A 70 -11.78 -10.01 10.35
CA GLY A 70 -13.09 -9.44 10.66
C GLY A 70 -13.34 -8.11 9.94
N ALA A 71 -12.32 -7.25 9.82
CA ALA A 71 -12.38 -6.02 9.05
C ALA A 71 -12.70 -6.27 7.59
N LEU A 72 -11.95 -7.19 6.93
CA LEU A 72 -12.16 -7.56 5.54
C LEU A 72 -13.55 -8.18 5.31
N MET A 73 -14.02 -9.05 6.21
CA MET A 73 -15.38 -9.60 6.10
C MET A 73 -16.44 -8.50 6.08
N CYS A 74 -16.33 -7.50 6.96
CA CYS A 74 -17.26 -6.37 7.01
C CYS A 74 -17.20 -5.52 5.73
N THR A 75 -16.00 -5.21 5.24
CA THR A 75 -15.82 -4.38 4.04
C THR A 75 -16.26 -5.10 2.77
N HIS A 76 -15.95 -6.40 2.61
CA HIS A 76 -16.40 -7.20 1.48
C HIS A 76 -17.93 -7.31 1.42
N LEU A 77 -18.59 -7.60 2.55
CA LEU A 77 -20.04 -7.65 2.58
C LEU A 77 -20.67 -6.30 2.17
N ALA A 78 -20.13 -5.19 2.68
CA ALA A 78 -20.61 -3.87 2.31
C ALA A 78 -20.35 -3.56 0.83
N ALA A 79 -19.18 -3.94 0.30
CA ALA A 79 -18.79 -3.73 -1.08
C ALA A 79 -19.69 -4.50 -2.06
N PHE A 80 -19.93 -5.78 -1.82
CA PHE A 80 -20.81 -6.61 -2.66
C PHE A 80 -22.25 -6.07 -2.69
N HIS A 81 -22.76 -5.64 -1.54
CA HIS A 81 -24.11 -5.03 -1.51
C HIS A 81 -24.15 -3.71 -2.26
N THR A 82 -23.12 -2.89 -2.13
CA THR A 82 -23.03 -1.60 -2.82
C THR A 82 -22.93 -1.79 -4.33
N ALA A 83 -22.03 -2.66 -4.80
CA ALA A 83 -21.85 -2.97 -6.22
C ALA A 83 -23.11 -3.57 -6.84
N ARG A 84 -23.77 -4.50 -6.12
CA ARG A 84 -25.08 -5.05 -6.53
C ARG A 84 -26.13 -3.95 -6.69
N ASN A 85 -26.25 -3.05 -5.73
CA ASN A 85 -27.22 -1.96 -5.78
C ASN A 85 -26.92 -0.98 -6.92
N MET A 86 -25.64 -0.68 -7.18
CA MET A 86 -25.21 0.13 -8.32
C MET A 86 -25.63 -0.52 -9.65
N ARG A 87 -25.31 -1.80 -9.84
CA ARG A 87 -25.69 -2.56 -11.04
C ARG A 87 -27.21 -2.53 -11.23
N ARG A 88 -27.96 -2.81 -10.16
CA ARG A 88 -29.42 -2.81 -10.19
C ARG A 88 -29.97 -1.45 -10.62
N THR A 89 -29.59 -0.38 -9.92
CA THR A 89 -30.06 0.97 -10.23
C THR A 89 -29.69 1.41 -11.66
N ALA A 90 -28.48 1.05 -12.13
CA ALA A 90 -28.07 1.36 -13.48
C ALA A 90 -28.89 0.60 -14.54
N ILE A 91 -29.24 -0.68 -14.27
CA ILE A 91 -30.09 -1.49 -15.15
C ILE A 91 -31.54 -0.96 -15.12
N ASP A 92 -32.10 -0.68 -13.94
CA ASP A 92 -33.44 -0.11 -13.81
C ASP A 92 -33.55 1.21 -14.60
N HIS A 93 -32.54 2.10 -14.49
CA HIS A 93 -32.48 3.32 -15.28
C HIS A 93 -32.36 3.05 -16.79
N ALA A 94 -31.56 2.04 -17.18
CA ALA A 94 -31.40 1.70 -18.59
C ALA A 94 -32.70 1.20 -19.21
N VAL A 95 -33.55 0.51 -18.47
CA VAL A 95 -34.88 0.03 -18.95
C VAL A 95 -35.83 1.17 -19.22
N ASP A 96 -35.73 2.29 -18.52
CA ASP A 96 -36.54 3.48 -18.70
C ASP A 96 -36.11 4.35 -19.90
N LEU A 97 -34.97 4.05 -20.54
CA LEU A 97 -34.45 4.80 -21.67
C LEU A 97 -35.23 4.48 -22.97
N PRO A 98 -35.42 5.48 -23.85
CA PRO A 98 -36.12 5.27 -25.13
C PRO A 98 -35.33 4.32 -26.04
N LEU A 99 -36.04 3.51 -26.86
CA LEU A 99 -35.43 2.53 -27.77
C LEU A 99 -34.38 3.15 -28.72
N GLY A 100 -34.54 4.44 -29.10
CA GLY A 100 -33.57 5.15 -29.90
C GLY A 100 -32.16 5.25 -29.25
N PHE A 101 -32.07 5.22 -27.92
CA PHE A 101 -30.79 5.20 -27.23
C PHE A 101 -30.00 3.91 -27.55
N PHE A 102 -30.66 2.78 -27.62
CA PHE A 102 -30.03 1.48 -27.91
C PHE A 102 -29.68 1.29 -29.39
N SER A 103 -30.28 2.04 -30.29
CA SER A 103 -29.89 2.02 -31.71
C SER A 103 -28.56 2.72 -31.96
N SER A 104 -28.24 3.76 -31.15
CA SER A 104 -26.98 4.50 -31.23
C SER A 104 -25.90 4.00 -30.30
N ASN A 105 -26.26 3.25 -29.26
CA ASN A 105 -25.33 2.71 -28.25
C ASN A 105 -25.38 1.20 -28.23
N GLN A 106 -24.22 0.57 -28.38
CA GLN A 106 -24.11 -0.89 -28.32
C GLN A 106 -24.40 -1.37 -26.88
N THR A 107 -25.35 -2.30 -26.71
CA THR A 107 -25.74 -2.87 -25.42
C THR A 107 -24.55 -3.52 -24.70
N GLY A 108 -23.62 -4.14 -25.42
CA GLY A 108 -22.40 -4.70 -24.86
C GLY A 108 -21.46 -3.67 -24.23
N ARG A 109 -21.38 -2.46 -24.82
CA ARG A 109 -20.61 -1.35 -24.26
C ARG A 109 -21.25 -0.82 -22.99
N LEU A 110 -22.57 -0.67 -22.96
CA LEU A 110 -23.31 -0.22 -21.78
C LEU A 110 -23.14 -1.20 -20.61
N ARG A 111 -23.31 -2.50 -20.87
CA ARG A 111 -23.06 -3.55 -19.87
C ARG A 111 -21.66 -3.47 -19.31
N LYS A 112 -20.64 -3.35 -20.17
CA LYS A 112 -19.26 -3.24 -19.73
C LYS A 112 -19.04 -2.03 -18.82
N ILE A 113 -19.57 -0.86 -19.17
CA ILE A 113 -19.46 0.34 -18.34
C ILE A 113 -20.08 0.14 -16.97
N ILE A 114 -21.26 -0.49 -16.88
CA ILE A 114 -21.94 -0.75 -15.61
C ILE A 114 -21.15 -1.74 -14.77
N ASP A 115 -20.66 -2.83 -15.36
CA ASP A 115 -19.94 -3.88 -14.65
C ASP A 115 -18.56 -3.40 -14.18
N ASP A 116 -17.81 -2.69 -15.05
CA ASP A 116 -16.48 -2.17 -14.72
C ASP A 116 -16.54 -1.14 -13.58
N ASN A 117 -17.46 -0.17 -13.65
CA ASN A 117 -17.60 0.86 -12.60
C ASN A 117 -18.11 0.27 -11.27
N ALA A 118 -19.02 -0.68 -11.30
CA ALA A 118 -19.47 -1.38 -10.10
C ALA A 118 -18.33 -2.21 -9.49
N GLY A 119 -17.51 -2.88 -10.32
CA GLY A 119 -16.33 -3.63 -9.89
C GLY A 119 -15.25 -2.73 -9.29
N MET A 120 -14.95 -1.58 -9.90
CA MET A 120 -14.02 -0.60 -9.33
C MET A 120 -14.48 -0.11 -7.95
N THR A 121 -15.77 0.17 -7.79
CA THR A 121 -16.33 0.58 -6.49
C THR A 121 -16.26 -0.55 -5.45
N GLU A 122 -16.47 -1.80 -5.89
CA GLU A 122 -16.31 -2.98 -5.04
C GLU A 122 -14.87 -3.11 -4.53
N THR A 123 -13.88 -3.02 -5.41
CA THR A 123 -12.45 -3.07 -5.06
C THR A 123 -12.07 -1.94 -4.10
N LEU A 124 -12.52 -0.72 -4.37
CA LEU A 124 -12.28 0.44 -3.51
C LEU A 124 -12.79 0.21 -2.09
N LEU A 125 -14.03 -0.26 -1.94
CA LEU A 125 -14.65 -0.45 -0.63
C LEU A 125 -14.13 -1.69 0.10
N ALA A 126 -13.82 -2.77 -0.64
CA ALA A 126 -13.38 -4.03 -0.07
C ALA A 126 -11.94 -4.02 0.42
N HIS A 127 -11.04 -3.40 -0.36
CA HIS A 127 -9.59 -3.47 -0.16
C HIS A 127 -8.96 -2.10 0.09
N GLU A 128 -9.11 -1.15 -0.85
CA GLU A 128 -8.34 0.09 -0.80
C GLU A 128 -8.69 0.96 0.42
N LEU A 129 -9.96 0.99 0.81
CA LEU A 129 -10.39 1.80 1.94
C LEU A 129 -9.86 1.29 3.30
N PRO A 130 -9.97 -0.02 3.65
CA PRO A 130 -9.38 -0.54 4.87
C PRO A 130 -7.84 -0.49 4.85
N ASP A 131 -7.21 -0.70 3.68
CA ASP A 131 -5.76 -0.61 3.53
C ASP A 131 -5.26 0.81 3.72
N LEU A 132 -5.99 1.82 3.22
CA LEU A 132 -5.70 3.22 3.45
C LEU A 132 -5.73 3.58 4.93
N VAL A 133 -6.72 3.07 5.67
CA VAL A 133 -6.79 3.28 7.13
C VAL A 133 -5.58 2.65 7.81
N GLY A 134 -5.22 1.42 7.46
CA GLY A 134 -4.01 0.75 7.95
C GLY A 134 -2.74 1.54 7.64
N ALA A 135 -2.61 2.02 6.39
CA ALA A 135 -1.47 2.81 5.94
C ALA A 135 -1.32 4.16 6.67
N ILE A 136 -2.40 4.72 7.21
CA ILE A 136 -2.37 5.94 8.04
C ILE A 136 -2.10 5.60 9.50
N VAL A 137 -2.80 4.60 10.04
CA VAL A 137 -2.72 4.26 11.47
C VAL A 137 -1.36 3.67 11.83
N THR A 138 -0.80 2.80 10.99
CA THR A 138 0.50 2.17 11.27
C THR A 138 1.62 3.18 11.51
N PRO A 139 1.91 4.16 10.64
CA PRO A 139 2.96 5.15 10.90
C PRO A 139 2.61 6.07 12.08
N VAL A 140 1.35 6.39 12.31
CA VAL A 140 0.95 7.21 13.47
C VAL A 140 1.24 6.48 14.78
N VAL A 141 0.83 5.22 14.90
CA VAL A 141 1.10 4.40 16.10
C VAL A 141 2.61 4.16 16.26
N ALA A 142 3.32 3.86 15.16
CA ALA A 142 4.78 3.72 15.18
C ALA A 142 5.45 4.99 15.70
N LEU A 143 5.07 6.18 15.20
CA LEU A 143 5.58 7.45 15.70
C LEU A 143 5.29 7.64 17.19
N VAL A 144 4.07 7.38 17.64
CA VAL A 144 3.73 7.46 19.07
C VAL A 144 4.65 6.54 19.89
N LEU A 145 4.85 5.30 19.46
CA LEU A 145 5.74 4.37 20.13
C LEU A 145 7.18 4.90 20.16
N LEU A 146 7.72 5.38 19.04
CA LEU A 146 9.08 5.94 18.98
C LEU A 146 9.26 7.07 20.00
N PHE A 147 8.28 7.98 20.16
CA PHE A 147 8.37 9.06 21.13
C PHE A 147 8.14 8.63 22.58
N VAL A 148 7.33 7.59 22.81
CA VAL A 148 7.10 7.02 24.16
C VAL A 148 8.36 6.34 24.71
N PHE A 149 9.13 5.67 23.84
CA PHE A 149 10.36 4.97 24.29
C PHE A 149 11.52 5.95 24.56
N ASP A 150 11.83 6.82 23.62
CA ASP A 150 12.80 7.89 23.81
C ASP A 150 12.58 9.00 22.78
N TRP A 151 12.15 10.17 23.25
CA TRP A 151 11.84 11.31 22.37
C TRP A 151 13.03 11.79 21.54
N ARG A 152 14.28 11.64 22.05
CA ARG A 152 15.50 12.05 21.35
C ARG A 152 15.78 11.14 20.16
N MET A 153 15.68 9.82 20.38
CA MET A 153 15.80 8.82 19.32
C MET A 153 14.64 8.96 18.31
N GLY A 154 13.40 9.20 18.80
CA GLY A 154 12.26 9.49 17.96
C GLY A 154 12.48 10.67 17.02
N LEU A 155 13.07 11.76 17.49
CA LEU A 155 13.44 12.92 16.65
C LEU A 155 14.47 12.55 15.57
N VAL A 156 15.46 11.74 15.91
CA VAL A 156 16.46 11.26 14.94
C VAL A 156 15.82 10.42 13.83
N CYS A 157 14.88 9.55 14.19
CA CYS A 157 14.12 8.74 13.21
C CYS A 157 13.21 9.58 12.30
N LEU A 158 12.73 10.75 12.75
CA LEU A 158 11.93 11.62 11.91
C LEU A 158 12.72 12.20 10.72
N ILE A 159 14.03 12.41 10.85
CA ILE A 159 14.86 13.00 9.79
C ILE A 159 14.79 12.16 8.51
N PRO A 160 15.17 10.87 8.50
CA PRO A 160 15.09 10.05 7.29
C PRO A 160 13.65 9.87 6.82
N MET A 161 12.66 9.83 7.71
CA MET A 161 11.26 9.73 7.35
C MET A 161 10.78 10.96 6.56
N ILE A 162 11.06 12.16 7.04
CA ILE A 162 10.71 13.42 6.35
C ILE A 162 11.42 13.52 5.00
N VAL A 163 12.72 13.19 4.97
CA VAL A 163 13.52 13.21 3.72
C VAL A 163 12.97 12.19 2.74
N SER A 164 12.58 10.99 3.18
CA SER A 164 11.98 9.97 2.33
C SER A 164 10.63 10.40 1.75
N ILE A 165 9.77 11.03 2.54
CA ILE A 165 8.49 11.59 2.07
C ILE A 165 8.75 12.69 1.04
N TRP A 166 9.70 13.57 1.28
CA TRP A 166 10.08 14.62 0.33
C TRP A 166 10.59 14.04 -1.00
N LEU A 167 11.47 13.04 -0.95
CA LEU A 167 11.96 12.33 -2.14
C LEU A 167 10.84 11.65 -2.91
N MET A 168 9.87 11.05 -2.20
CA MET A 168 8.69 10.45 -2.82
C MET A 168 7.81 11.49 -3.53
N THR A 169 7.62 12.68 -2.93
CA THR A 169 6.87 13.76 -3.59
C THR A 169 7.59 14.28 -4.85
N LEU A 170 8.93 14.33 -4.85
CA LEU A 170 9.70 14.65 -6.05
C LEU A 170 9.53 13.60 -7.16
N MET A 171 9.42 12.33 -6.79
CA MET A 171 9.20 11.24 -7.74
C MET A 171 7.81 11.31 -8.38
N MET A 172 6.75 11.66 -7.62
CA MET A 172 5.37 11.68 -8.10
C MET A 172 4.96 13.03 -8.70
N GLY A 173 5.67 14.12 -8.40
CA GLY A 173 5.28 15.48 -8.79
C GLY A 173 5.96 16.00 -10.06
N GLY A 174 5.55 17.20 -10.46
CA GLY A 174 6.23 18.00 -11.49
C GLY A 174 6.26 17.35 -12.88
N LYS A 175 7.47 17.16 -13.41
CA LYS A 175 7.68 16.55 -14.74
C LYS A 175 7.21 15.08 -14.80
N ASN A 176 7.36 14.35 -13.71
CA ASN A 176 7.00 12.94 -13.65
C ASN A 176 5.48 12.70 -13.66
N ALA A 177 4.67 13.59 -13.12
CA ALA A 177 3.21 13.54 -13.24
C ALA A 177 2.76 13.61 -14.70
N LYS A 178 3.36 14.51 -15.51
CA LYS A 178 3.11 14.61 -16.95
C LYS A 178 3.61 13.39 -17.73
N PHE A 179 4.71 12.79 -17.29
CA PHE A 179 5.20 11.53 -17.87
C PHE A 179 4.21 10.39 -17.62
N PHE A 180 3.69 10.29 -16.41
CA PHE A 180 2.71 9.27 -16.05
C PHE A 180 1.42 9.40 -16.86
N GLU A 181 0.90 10.61 -17.02
CA GLU A 181 -0.27 10.87 -17.87
C GLU A 181 -0.04 10.42 -19.31
N ARG A 182 1.10 10.80 -19.92
CA ARG A 182 1.46 10.37 -21.29
C ARG A 182 1.65 8.86 -21.39
N TYR A 183 2.22 8.24 -20.37
CA TYR A 183 2.40 6.80 -20.27
C TYR A 183 1.05 6.08 -20.32
N GLN A 184 0.05 6.54 -19.55
CA GLN A 184 -1.30 5.98 -19.57
C GLN A 184 -1.97 6.11 -20.94
N ILE A 185 -1.86 7.26 -21.58
CA ILE A 185 -2.39 7.48 -22.94
C ILE A 185 -1.74 6.52 -23.94
N GLN A 186 -0.42 6.33 -23.87
CA GLN A 186 0.27 5.42 -24.80
C GLN A 186 -0.03 3.95 -24.52
N LEU A 187 -0.27 3.58 -23.26
CA LEU A 187 -0.73 2.24 -22.90
C LEU A 187 -2.12 1.95 -23.47
N GLU A 188 -3.03 2.92 -23.40
CA GLU A 188 -4.38 2.83 -23.98
C GLU A 188 -4.30 2.71 -25.52
N ASN A 189 -3.49 3.54 -26.17
CA ASN A 189 -3.28 3.50 -27.62
C ASN A 189 -2.70 2.13 -28.05
N MET A 190 -1.69 1.64 -27.35
CA MET A 190 -1.10 0.31 -27.63
C MET A 190 -2.14 -0.81 -27.44
N SER A 191 -2.96 -0.72 -26.41
CA SER A 191 -4.02 -1.71 -26.15
C SER A 191 -5.09 -1.69 -27.25
N SER A 192 -5.46 -0.50 -27.72
CA SER A 192 -6.41 -0.33 -28.83
C SER A 192 -5.88 -0.93 -30.14
N GLU A 193 -4.63 -0.62 -30.50
CA GLU A 193 -3.96 -1.17 -31.69
C GLU A 193 -3.76 -2.69 -31.59
N ALA A 194 -3.51 -3.23 -30.38
CA ALA A 194 -3.44 -4.66 -30.14
C ALA A 194 -4.77 -5.37 -30.42
N VAL A 195 -5.88 -4.79 -29.99
CA VAL A 195 -7.24 -5.32 -30.26
C VAL A 195 -7.51 -5.31 -31.76
N GLU A 196 -7.16 -4.22 -32.46
CA GLU A 196 -7.33 -4.13 -33.92
C GLU A 196 -6.47 -5.16 -34.65
N TYR A 197 -5.20 -5.34 -34.22
CA TYR A 197 -4.32 -6.38 -34.72
C TYR A 197 -4.94 -7.77 -34.58
N ILE A 198 -5.44 -8.13 -33.38
CA ILE A 198 -6.06 -9.44 -33.12
C ILE A 198 -7.28 -9.67 -34.03
N ARG A 199 -8.10 -8.64 -34.22
CA ARG A 199 -9.25 -8.71 -35.16
C ARG A 199 -8.80 -8.92 -36.60
N GLY A 200 -7.65 -8.39 -36.98
CA GLY A 200 -7.06 -8.53 -38.31
C GLY A 200 -6.30 -9.83 -38.55
N ILE A 201 -6.01 -10.66 -37.54
CA ILE A 201 -5.25 -11.91 -37.67
C ILE A 201 -5.77 -12.86 -38.81
N PRO A 202 -7.11 -13.07 -38.95
CA PRO A 202 -7.60 -13.91 -40.04
C PRO A 202 -7.19 -13.41 -41.41
N VAL A 203 -7.22 -12.09 -41.64
CA VAL A 203 -6.80 -11.45 -42.87
C VAL A 203 -5.28 -11.62 -43.11
N VAL A 204 -4.48 -11.40 -42.04
CA VAL A 204 -3.02 -11.59 -42.08
C VAL A 204 -2.65 -13.03 -42.46
N LYS A 205 -3.37 -14.02 -41.88
CA LYS A 205 -3.14 -15.43 -42.22
C LYS A 205 -3.45 -15.77 -43.67
N VAL A 206 -4.55 -15.24 -44.17
CA VAL A 206 -4.95 -15.50 -45.57
C VAL A 206 -3.94 -14.91 -46.58
N PHE A 207 -3.46 -13.68 -46.27
CA PHE A 207 -2.53 -12.97 -47.15
C PHE A 207 -1.04 -13.20 -46.83
N GLN A 208 -0.71 -14.09 -45.88
CA GLN A 208 0.67 -14.43 -45.45
C GLN A 208 1.48 -13.19 -45.03
N GLN A 209 0.85 -12.20 -44.47
CA GLN A 209 1.50 -10.99 -44.00
C GLN A 209 2.17 -11.21 -42.62
N THR A 210 3.16 -10.40 -42.28
CA THR A 210 3.90 -10.47 -41.02
C THR A 210 3.39 -9.37 -40.03
N VAL A 211 3.84 -9.47 -38.76
CA VAL A 211 3.55 -8.44 -37.73
C VAL A 211 3.97 -7.03 -38.16
N HIS A 212 5.03 -6.91 -39.00
CA HIS A 212 5.47 -5.63 -39.56
C HIS A 212 4.49 -5.03 -40.55
N SER A 213 3.55 -5.82 -41.10
CA SER A 213 2.47 -5.31 -41.94
C SER A 213 1.47 -4.43 -41.17
N PHE A 214 1.41 -4.61 -39.85
CA PHE A 214 0.66 -3.75 -38.92
C PHE A 214 1.57 -2.65 -38.36
N LYS A 215 1.98 -1.76 -39.22
CA LYS A 215 2.89 -0.66 -38.90
C LYS A 215 2.43 0.18 -37.70
N ASN A 216 1.13 0.40 -37.55
CA ASN A 216 0.54 1.18 -36.45
C ASN A 216 0.76 0.51 -35.11
N PHE A 217 0.48 -0.80 -35.01
CA PHE A 217 0.69 -1.55 -33.77
C PHE A 217 2.18 -1.59 -33.37
N TYR A 218 3.07 -1.82 -34.33
CA TYR A 218 4.51 -1.79 -34.08
C TYR A 218 4.96 -0.40 -33.57
N GLN A 219 4.49 0.68 -34.22
CA GLN A 219 4.78 2.04 -33.78
C GLN A 219 4.24 2.34 -32.40
N ALA A 220 3.02 1.89 -32.08
CA ALA A 220 2.43 2.04 -30.74
C ALA A 220 3.26 1.33 -29.66
N ILE A 221 3.76 0.10 -29.93
CA ILE A 221 4.68 -0.62 -29.03
C ILE A 221 5.97 0.18 -28.82
N MET A 222 6.57 0.68 -29.89
CA MET A 222 7.84 1.42 -29.79
C MET A 222 7.68 2.74 -29.03
N SER A 223 6.60 3.48 -29.28
CA SER A 223 6.27 4.71 -28.56
C SER A 223 6.00 4.47 -27.08
N TYR A 224 5.26 3.40 -26.74
CA TYR A 224 5.06 2.97 -25.36
C TYR A 224 6.38 2.59 -24.69
N LYS A 225 7.23 1.79 -25.35
CA LYS A 225 8.55 1.40 -24.85
C LYS A 225 9.42 2.63 -24.53
N GLU A 226 9.45 3.61 -25.42
CA GLU A 226 10.25 4.82 -25.25
C GLU A 226 9.79 5.64 -24.04
N LEU A 227 8.49 5.84 -23.91
CA LEU A 227 7.89 6.52 -22.76
C LEU A 227 8.06 5.74 -21.46
N ALA A 228 7.81 4.43 -21.46
CA ALA A 228 7.96 3.58 -20.28
C ALA A 228 9.43 3.59 -19.78
N SER A 229 10.39 3.46 -20.73
CA SER A 229 11.81 3.55 -20.38
C SER A 229 12.19 4.93 -19.86
N GLY A 230 11.72 6.00 -20.48
CA GLY A 230 11.95 7.37 -20.04
C GLY A 230 11.40 7.65 -18.65
N TYR A 231 10.18 7.19 -18.38
CA TYR A 231 9.56 7.28 -17.06
C TYR A 231 10.35 6.50 -16.00
N ALA A 232 10.68 5.23 -16.28
CA ALA A 232 11.47 4.39 -15.37
C ALA A 232 12.82 5.02 -15.03
N MET A 233 13.51 5.57 -16.04
CA MET A 233 14.79 6.24 -15.83
C MET A 233 14.66 7.56 -15.04
N SER A 234 13.59 8.32 -15.23
CA SER A 234 13.35 9.54 -14.45
C SER A 234 13.06 9.24 -12.98
N CYS A 235 12.39 8.14 -12.69
CA CYS A 235 12.08 7.70 -11.32
C CYS A 235 13.27 7.02 -10.62
N ARG A 236 14.25 6.50 -11.38
CA ARG A 236 15.37 5.71 -10.84
C ARG A 236 16.16 6.44 -9.74
N THR A 237 16.59 7.65 -10.00
CA THR A 237 17.43 8.40 -9.05
C THR A 237 16.70 8.75 -7.77
N PRO A 238 15.49 9.33 -7.80
CA PRO A 238 14.72 9.58 -6.57
C PRO A 238 14.40 8.29 -5.80
N LEU A 239 14.09 7.19 -6.51
CA LEU A 239 13.79 5.91 -5.88
C LEU A 239 15.01 5.31 -5.16
N VAL A 240 16.20 5.38 -5.77
CA VAL A 240 17.44 4.92 -5.15
C VAL A 240 17.74 5.73 -3.89
N TRP A 241 17.61 7.06 -3.96
CA TRP A 241 17.81 7.90 -2.77
C TRP A 241 16.75 7.64 -1.69
N PHE A 242 15.47 7.49 -2.06
CA PHE A 242 14.41 7.13 -1.14
C PHE A 242 14.72 5.84 -0.38
N THR A 243 15.07 4.76 -1.10
CA THR A 243 15.40 3.47 -0.48
C THR A 243 16.67 3.54 0.34
N THR A 244 17.69 4.28 -0.12
CA THR A 244 18.96 4.46 0.61
C THR A 244 18.75 5.22 1.92
N VAL A 245 18.00 6.33 1.90
CA VAL A 245 17.70 7.11 3.10
C VAL A 245 16.85 6.32 4.09
N LEU A 246 15.83 5.61 3.60
CA LEU A 246 14.95 4.82 4.45
C LEU A 246 15.72 3.68 5.14
N ASN A 247 16.51 2.91 4.40
CA ASN A 247 17.32 1.82 4.95
C ASN A 247 18.56 2.33 5.71
N GLY A 248 18.99 3.55 5.42
CA GLY A 248 20.12 4.22 6.08
C GLY A 248 19.79 4.87 7.43
N THR A 249 18.59 4.66 7.98
CA THR A 249 18.19 5.23 9.29
C THR A 249 19.18 4.87 10.39
N PHE A 250 19.77 3.67 10.35
CA PHE A 250 20.79 3.22 11.31
C PHE A 250 22.08 4.06 11.29
N LEU A 251 22.41 4.68 10.16
CA LEU A 251 23.57 5.59 10.08
C LEU A 251 23.41 6.81 10.98
N LEU A 252 22.20 7.19 11.33
CA LEU A 252 21.91 8.29 12.26
C LEU A 252 21.67 7.77 13.68
N LEU A 253 20.97 6.64 13.82
CA LEU A 253 20.65 6.06 15.11
C LEU A 253 21.88 5.58 15.88
N ILE A 254 22.83 4.89 15.22
CA ILE A 254 24.02 4.36 15.89
C ILE A 254 24.90 5.46 16.48
N PRO A 255 25.33 6.50 15.73
CA PRO A 255 26.11 7.61 16.30
C PRO A 255 25.37 8.35 17.42
N MET A 256 24.06 8.57 17.25
CA MET A 256 23.25 9.24 18.28
C MET A 256 23.18 8.41 19.56
N GLY A 257 22.96 7.10 19.43
CA GLY A 257 22.98 6.17 20.58
C GLY A 257 24.35 6.15 21.28
N MET A 258 25.45 6.16 20.53
CA MET A 258 26.81 6.24 21.10
C MET A 258 27.03 7.56 21.84
N LEU A 259 26.59 8.68 21.29
CA LEU A 259 26.68 10.00 21.94
C LEU A 259 25.86 10.03 23.23
N MET A 260 24.63 9.51 23.20
CA MET A 260 23.76 9.46 24.38
C MET A 260 24.33 8.55 25.46
N THR A 261 24.89 7.41 25.10
CA THR A 261 25.56 6.48 26.02
C THR A 261 26.80 7.11 26.65
N ALA A 262 27.61 7.82 25.85
CA ALA A 262 28.78 8.53 26.35
C ALA A 262 28.39 9.69 27.30
N ALA A 263 27.29 10.39 27.03
CA ALA A 263 26.78 11.47 27.86
C ALA A 263 26.12 10.98 29.16
N ALA A 264 25.56 9.77 29.17
CA ALA A 264 24.87 9.17 30.32
C ALA A 264 25.83 8.61 31.40
N GLY A 265 27.13 8.48 31.09
CA GLY A 265 28.12 7.93 32.04
C GLY A 265 27.84 6.46 32.37
N GLY A 266 27.71 6.11 33.67
CA GLY A 266 27.46 4.72 34.09
C GLY A 266 26.13 4.10 33.70
N ASP A 267 25.10 4.90 33.41
CA ASP A 267 23.74 4.46 33.10
C ASP A 267 23.45 4.27 31.60
N GLY A 268 24.51 4.17 30.78
CA GLY A 268 24.38 4.00 29.32
C GLY A 268 23.65 2.71 28.87
N TRP A 269 23.46 1.77 29.75
CA TRP A 269 22.75 0.50 29.44
C TRP A 269 21.28 0.72 29.03
N ASP A 270 20.57 1.62 29.67
CA ASP A 270 19.15 1.89 29.32
C ASP A 270 19.04 2.52 27.94
N VAL A 271 20.01 3.33 27.53
CA VAL A 271 20.08 3.89 26.16
C VAL A 271 20.29 2.79 25.12
N LEU A 272 21.21 1.85 25.40
CA LEU A 272 21.46 0.71 24.50
C LEU A 272 20.25 -0.22 24.39
N LEU A 273 19.56 -0.47 25.50
CA LEU A 273 18.34 -1.26 25.53
C LEU A 273 17.22 -0.60 24.73
N ASN A 274 17.07 0.71 24.84
CA ASN A 274 16.09 1.46 24.05
C ASN A 274 16.45 1.45 22.56
N MET A 275 17.74 1.52 22.19
CA MET A 275 18.18 1.38 20.79
C MET A 275 17.70 0.08 20.14
N ILE A 276 17.60 -1.02 20.88
CA ILE A 276 17.12 -2.29 20.35
C ILE A 276 15.69 -2.16 19.82
N PHE A 277 14.83 -1.38 20.49
CA PHE A 277 13.48 -1.12 20.01
C PHE A 277 13.45 -0.43 18.65
N TYR A 278 14.39 0.51 18.42
CA TYR A 278 14.49 1.23 17.14
C TYR A 278 15.13 0.40 16.01
N ILE A 279 15.73 -0.74 16.35
CA ILE A 279 16.29 -1.70 15.39
C ILE A 279 15.23 -2.73 14.95
N LEU A 280 14.31 -3.09 15.86
CA LEU A 280 13.19 -4.00 15.61
C LEU A 280 12.13 -3.40 14.68
#